data_f02c3ad492175c091dd7a19cb191309d
#
_entry.id   f02c3ad492175c091dd7a19cb191309d
#
_cell.length_a   1.000
_cell.length_b   1.000
_cell.length_c   1.000
_cell.angle_alpha   90.00
_cell.angle_beta   90.00
_cell.angle_gamma   90.00
#
_symmetry.space_group_name_H-M   'P 1'
#
loop_
_entity.id
_entity.type
_entity.pdbx_description
1 polymer ?
#
loop_
_entity_poly.entity_id
_entity_poly.type
_entity_poly.pdbx_seq_one_letter_code
_entity_poly.pdbx_strand_id
1 'polypeptide(L)'
;MLERRSLRIPSLVLTLAVAAVAGVLAAPSNAGDREPRATGGSAITRQQPGKRRVMVVSNNWAGTATIVDARTHKVLTTINVVPDRDEELQHVVTPSESHPAGAAFYLAIQQFVGEGHDQYVDDAFTTQNGKYVVVSRPSLRDVVWIDIAKAAAAGKAGDPDSIVAEAEMDGYRTDHMAVSPDRRRLLVSDSTARQVIEFSMVNETLSSGRRVTMGQRLRSFVSGDTPHENNYSADGRRIFHASIGRVYTPGDDADFDPIGDTTKGDRWLQIVRNGSFDVKRRWDMGQELAEAGHQRMSSAVRPVALTPDERIMYAQVSFFHGLVEFNLEKRDRTGGGDYELGSLSEPRTGVVTRIIKLPIAKKVREMSREQYVLDSAHHGLAINERGSKLCVAGTMSDYAAIVDRKTFSPTVFKGAARYIDGARYSKPYWAVEGPGNTCWMSMSGSDLVTIISFGREKVVAEVPVGDHPQRVRPGRILESVVADF
;
A
#
# COMPACT_ATOMS: atom_id res chain seq x y z
N MET A 1 -27.90 -33.90 20.28
CA MET A 1 -27.59 -32.60 20.88
C MET A 1 -26.17 -32.68 21.44
N LEU A 2 -25.22 -32.19 20.69
CA LEU A 2 -23.83 -32.10 21.10
C LEU A 2 -23.45 -30.60 21.04
N GLU A 3 -23.33 -30.01 22.23
CA GLU A 3 -22.90 -28.65 22.42
C GLU A 3 -21.45 -28.47 21.94
N ARG A 4 -21.24 -27.60 20.99
CA ARG A 4 -19.90 -27.12 20.60
C ARG A 4 -19.42 -26.11 21.65
N ARG A 5 -18.52 -26.52 22.51
CA ARG A 5 -17.77 -25.61 23.39
C ARG A 5 -16.71 -24.87 22.52
N SER A 6 -16.87 -23.56 22.42
CA SER A 6 -15.85 -22.69 21.86
C SER A 6 -14.63 -22.65 22.79
N LEU A 7 -13.49 -23.12 22.34
CA LEU A 7 -12.22 -22.90 23.04
C LEU A 7 -11.83 -21.42 22.89
N ARG A 8 -11.94 -20.67 23.97
CA ARG A 8 -11.28 -19.37 24.11
C ARG A 8 -9.81 -19.63 24.38
N ILE A 9 -8.95 -19.34 23.42
CA ILE A 9 -7.49 -19.33 23.60
C ILE A 9 -7.15 -18.04 24.37
N PRO A 10 -6.47 -18.10 25.51
CA PRO A 10 -6.14 -16.88 26.26
C PRO A 10 -5.08 -16.05 25.53
N SER A 11 -5.28 -14.75 25.52
CA SER A 11 -4.47 -13.70 24.89
C SER A 11 -3.00 -13.58 25.35
N LEU A 12 -2.47 -14.57 26.03
CA LEU A 12 -1.20 -14.48 26.74
C LEU A 12 0.04 -14.81 25.89
N VAL A 13 -0.12 -15.32 24.66
CA VAL A 13 1.01 -15.79 23.84
C VAL A 13 1.59 -14.67 22.97
N LEU A 14 0.88 -13.59 22.74
CA LEU A 14 1.29 -12.54 21.78
C LEU A 14 2.28 -11.51 22.36
N THR A 15 2.42 -11.42 23.68
CA THR A 15 3.26 -10.38 24.31
C THR A 15 4.75 -10.70 24.33
N LEU A 16 5.16 -11.92 24.06
CA LEU A 16 6.56 -12.36 24.17
C LEU A 16 7.36 -12.26 22.86
N ALA A 17 6.71 -12.19 21.71
CA ALA A 17 7.41 -12.16 20.40
C ALA A 17 7.93 -10.77 19.99
N VAL A 18 7.47 -9.69 20.64
CA VAL A 18 7.80 -8.30 20.21
C VAL A 18 9.01 -7.69 20.93
N ALA A 19 9.50 -8.31 21.99
CA ALA A 19 10.56 -7.72 22.84
C ALA A 19 12.01 -8.00 22.40
N ALA A 20 12.26 -8.77 21.35
CA ALA A 20 13.61 -9.29 21.04
C ALA A 20 14.35 -8.59 19.88
N VAL A 21 13.84 -7.48 19.32
CA VAL A 21 14.53 -6.78 18.21
C VAL A 21 14.85 -5.34 18.61
N ALA A 22 15.86 -5.18 19.46
CA ALA A 22 16.56 -3.91 19.66
C ALA A 22 18.04 -4.15 19.42
N GLY A 23 18.55 -3.66 18.32
CA GLY A 23 19.99 -3.48 18.16
C GLY A 23 20.58 -3.95 16.83
N VAL A 24 20.37 -3.22 15.75
CA VAL A 24 21.28 -3.24 14.62
C VAL A 24 21.73 -1.79 14.36
N LEU A 25 23.02 -1.55 14.57
CA LEU A 25 23.67 -0.27 14.34
C LEU A 25 23.71 0.06 12.85
N ALA A 26 23.23 1.24 12.49
CA ALA A 26 23.28 1.77 11.13
C ALA A 26 24.70 2.14 10.73
N ALA A 27 25.16 1.69 9.58
CA ALA A 27 26.38 2.13 8.93
C ALA A 27 26.16 3.50 8.24
N PRO A 28 27.18 4.39 8.18
CA PRO A 28 27.03 5.72 7.61
C PRO A 28 26.90 5.67 6.07
N SER A 29 25.91 6.39 5.54
CA SER A 29 25.70 6.57 4.11
C SER A 29 26.65 7.63 3.55
N ASN A 30 27.38 7.28 2.50
CA ASN A 30 28.13 8.25 1.68
C ASN A 30 27.22 9.00 0.72
N ALA A 31 27.32 10.31 0.74
CA ALA A 31 26.55 11.24 -0.05
C ALA A 31 27.05 11.32 -1.53
N GLY A 32 26.10 11.47 -2.41
CA GLY A 32 26.23 12.33 -3.56
C GLY A 32 26.35 11.73 -4.94
N ASP A 33 25.20 11.59 -5.62
CA ASP A 33 25.17 11.69 -7.10
C ASP A 33 23.92 12.47 -7.52
N ARG A 34 24.10 13.53 -8.30
CA ARG A 34 23.00 14.35 -8.82
C ARG A 34 22.53 13.78 -10.17
N GLU A 35 21.28 13.39 -10.25
CA GLU A 35 20.64 13.00 -11.51
C GLU A 35 19.96 14.18 -12.24
N PRO A 36 19.81 14.11 -13.59
CA PRO A 36 19.24 15.19 -14.40
C PRO A 36 17.72 15.31 -14.26
N ARG A 37 17.26 16.54 -14.45
CA ARG A 37 15.85 16.97 -14.35
C ARG A 37 14.93 16.24 -15.32
N ALA A 38 13.86 15.63 -14.82
CA ALA A 38 12.68 15.30 -15.61
C ALA A 38 11.68 16.49 -15.58
N THR A 39 11.25 16.92 -16.74
CA THR A 39 10.22 17.95 -16.92
C THR A 39 8.84 17.33 -16.65
N GLY A 40 8.08 17.95 -15.75
CA GLY A 40 6.82 17.45 -15.21
C GLY A 40 5.71 17.19 -16.25
N GLY A 41 5.02 16.14 -16.00
CA GLY A 41 3.76 15.66 -16.59
C GLY A 41 3.62 14.21 -16.23
N SER A 42 2.47 13.80 -15.70
CA SER A 42 2.24 12.40 -15.30
C SER A 42 2.72 11.45 -16.41
N ALA A 43 3.80 10.73 -16.14
CA ALA A 43 4.43 9.80 -17.10
C ALA A 43 3.47 8.66 -17.55
N ILE A 44 2.33 8.55 -16.88
CA ILE A 44 1.31 7.52 -17.10
C ILE A 44 0.41 7.85 -18.30
N THR A 45 0.23 9.12 -18.66
CA THR A 45 -0.76 9.55 -19.65
C THR A 45 -0.27 9.50 -21.11
N ARG A 46 1.04 9.48 -21.37
CA ARG A 46 1.59 9.46 -22.74
C ARG A 46 1.67 8.04 -23.29
N GLN A 47 1.13 7.82 -24.49
CA GLN A 47 1.33 6.57 -25.22
C GLN A 47 2.78 6.43 -25.63
N GLN A 48 3.39 5.28 -25.32
CA GLN A 48 4.74 4.95 -25.79
C GLN A 48 4.63 3.96 -26.96
N PRO A 49 5.30 4.20 -28.08
CA PRO A 49 5.30 3.26 -29.21
C PRO A 49 5.73 1.85 -28.75
N GLY A 50 5.02 0.83 -29.27
CA GLY A 50 5.32 -0.57 -28.97
C GLY A 50 4.94 -1.05 -27.56
N LYS A 51 4.23 -0.20 -26.77
CA LYS A 51 3.76 -0.57 -25.43
C LYS A 51 2.26 -0.33 -25.26
N ARG A 52 1.60 -1.29 -24.67
CA ARG A 52 0.17 -1.23 -24.29
C ARG A 52 0.03 -0.72 -22.85
N ARG A 53 -0.93 0.18 -22.65
CA ARG A 53 -1.31 0.64 -21.31
C ARG A 53 -2.19 -0.40 -20.66
N VAL A 54 -1.83 -0.79 -19.45
CA VAL A 54 -2.55 -1.81 -18.68
C VAL A 54 -2.81 -1.34 -17.25
N MET A 55 -3.74 -2.02 -16.60
CA MET A 55 -3.88 -2.03 -15.16
C MET A 55 -3.49 -3.42 -14.67
N VAL A 56 -2.59 -3.49 -13.70
CA VAL A 56 -2.19 -4.74 -13.04
C VAL A 56 -2.96 -4.85 -11.74
N VAL A 57 -3.63 -5.97 -11.56
CA VAL A 57 -4.46 -6.26 -10.38
C VAL A 57 -3.80 -7.38 -9.59
N SER A 58 -3.45 -7.11 -8.35
CA SER A 58 -2.90 -8.08 -7.41
C SER A 58 -4.03 -8.89 -6.78
N ASN A 59 -4.12 -10.17 -7.11
CA ASN A 59 -5.12 -11.10 -6.54
C ASN A 59 -4.46 -11.81 -5.35
N ASN A 60 -4.68 -11.24 -4.17
CA ASN A 60 -3.85 -11.49 -2.99
C ASN A 60 -3.88 -12.96 -2.53
N TRP A 61 -5.05 -13.55 -2.36
CA TRP A 61 -5.16 -14.93 -1.90
C TRP A 61 -4.86 -15.95 -2.99
N ALA A 62 -5.16 -15.60 -4.24
CA ALA A 62 -4.90 -16.48 -5.37
C ALA A 62 -3.40 -16.61 -5.73
N GLY A 63 -2.53 -15.72 -5.26
CA GLY A 63 -1.14 -15.69 -5.69
C GLY A 63 -0.98 -15.40 -7.18
N THR A 64 -1.86 -14.56 -7.76
CA THR A 64 -1.85 -14.24 -9.19
C THR A 64 -1.90 -12.73 -9.43
N ALA A 65 -1.49 -12.29 -10.61
CA ALA A 65 -1.70 -10.93 -11.09
C ALA A 65 -2.51 -10.95 -12.39
N THR A 66 -3.65 -10.23 -12.40
CA THR A 66 -4.45 -10.05 -13.61
C THR A 66 -4.02 -8.79 -14.34
N ILE A 67 -3.70 -8.91 -15.62
CA ILE A 67 -3.33 -7.80 -16.50
C ILE A 67 -4.53 -7.42 -17.36
N VAL A 68 -5.02 -6.20 -17.19
CA VAL A 68 -6.21 -5.68 -17.87
C VAL A 68 -5.82 -4.56 -18.83
N ASP A 69 -6.31 -4.59 -20.07
CA ASP A 69 -6.16 -3.48 -21.00
C ASP A 69 -6.86 -2.24 -20.46
N ALA A 70 -6.09 -1.19 -20.22
CA ALA A 70 -6.60 0.01 -19.55
C ALA A 70 -7.59 0.84 -20.40
N ARG A 71 -7.71 0.59 -21.70
CA ARG A 71 -8.60 1.28 -22.62
C ARG A 71 -9.88 0.48 -22.91
N THR A 72 -9.73 -0.83 -23.13
CA THR A 72 -10.86 -1.70 -23.51
C THR A 72 -11.50 -2.38 -22.31
N HIS A 73 -10.84 -2.36 -21.13
CA HIS A 73 -11.22 -3.03 -19.90
C HIS A 73 -11.30 -4.56 -20.04
N LYS A 74 -10.63 -5.13 -21.05
CA LYS A 74 -10.55 -6.58 -21.24
C LYS A 74 -9.38 -7.14 -20.46
N VAL A 75 -9.58 -8.27 -19.81
CA VAL A 75 -8.48 -9.07 -19.26
C VAL A 75 -7.64 -9.56 -20.44
N LEU A 76 -6.36 -9.29 -20.39
CA LEU A 76 -5.38 -9.78 -21.35
C LEU A 76 -4.85 -11.15 -20.90
N THR A 77 -4.42 -11.26 -19.66
CA THR A 77 -3.96 -12.51 -19.06
C THR A 77 -4.01 -12.45 -17.54
N THR A 78 -3.94 -13.62 -16.91
CA THR A 78 -3.68 -13.78 -15.48
C THR A 78 -2.48 -14.68 -15.29
N ILE A 79 -1.45 -14.20 -14.62
CA ILE A 79 -0.18 -14.90 -14.40
C ILE A 79 -0.08 -15.38 -12.96
N ASN A 80 0.51 -16.55 -12.73
CA ASN A 80 0.92 -17.01 -11.42
C ASN A 80 2.17 -16.24 -10.98
N VAL A 81 2.17 -15.66 -9.77
CA VAL A 81 3.28 -14.87 -9.23
C VAL A 81 3.92 -15.51 -8.00
N VAL A 82 3.51 -16.73 -7.69
CA VAL A 82 4.10 -17.61 -6.67
C VAL A 82 4.39 -19.00 -7.25
N PRO A 83 5.09 -19.09 -8.41
CA PRO A 83 5.36 -20.38 -9.04
C PRO A 83 6.33 -21.26 -8.23
N ASP A 84 7.05 -20.66 -7.31
CA ASP A 84 8.02 -21.20 -6.35
C ASP A 84 7.44 -21.41 -4.95
N ARG A 85 6.13 -21.28 -4.79
CA ARG A 85 5.43 -21.19 -3.48
C ARG A 85 5.88 -22.21 -2.45
N ASP A 86 5.99 -23.48 -2.83
CA ASP A 86 6.23 -24.54 -1.86
C ASP A 86 7.69 -24.49 -1.34
N GLU A 87 8.64 -24.06 -2.17
CA GLU A 87 10.04 -23.84 -1.80
C GLU A 87 10.15 -22.63 -0.86
N GLU A 88 9.51 -21.50 -1.23
CA GLU A 88 9.52 -20.28 -0.43
C GLU A 88 8.81 -20.45 0.92
N LEU A 89 7.70 -21.16 0.98
CA LEU A 89 7.05 -21.48 2.26
C LEU A 89 7.98 -22.28 3.16
N GLN A 90 8.67 -23.29 2.62
CA GLN A 90 9.65 -24.07 3.38
C GLN A 90 10.79 -23.17 3.89
N HIS A 91 11.29 -22.24 3.06
CA HIS A 91 12.31 -21.27 3.44
C HIS A 91 11.81 -20.34 4.58
N VAL A 92 10.62 -19.78 4.44
CA VAL A 92 10.03 -18.84 5.42
C VAL A 92 9.77 -19.47 6.77
N VAL A 93 9.27 -20.71 6.82
CA VAL A 93 8.93 -21.37 8.09
C VAL A 93 10.14 -22.04 8.76
N THR A 94 11.23 -22.23 8.04
CA THR A 94 12.47 -22.78 8.62
C THR A 94 13.23 -21.69 9.35
N PRO A 95 13.51 -21.84 10.66
CA PRO A 95 14.27 -20.85 11.39
C PRO A 95 15.69 -20.66 10.80
N SER A 96 16.09 -19.41 10.63
CA SER A 96 17.43 -19.03 10.21
C SER A 96 18.05 -18.05 11.21
N GLU A 97 19.32 -17.75 11.07
CA GLU A 97 20.01 -16.78 11.92
C GLU A 97 19.39 -15.38 11.77
N SER A 98 19.05 -14.97 10.55
CA SER A 98 18.40 -13.69 10.24
C SER A 98 16.92 -13.66 10.61
N HIS A 99 16.22 -14.81 10.51
CA HIS A 99 14.78 -14.92 10.71
C HIS A 99 14.42 -16.08 11.66
N PRO A 100 14.81 -16.00 12.95
CA PRO A 100 14.59 -17.11 13.89
C PRO A 100 13.11 -17.37 14.21
N ALA A 101 12.22 -16.40 13.97
CA ALA A 101 10.79 -16.50 14.26
C ALA A 101 9.91 -16.61 13.00
N GLY A 102 10.44 -17.06 11.88
CA GLY A 102 9.76 -17.09 10.58
C GLY A 102 8.39 -17.73 10.61
N ALA A 103 8.27 -18.95 11.13
CA ALA A 103 6.98 -19.66 11.24
C ALA A 103 5.94 -18.91 12.09
N ALA A 104 6.36 -18.27 13.20
CA ALA A 104 5.45 -17.52 14.05
C ALA A 104 4.90 -16.27 13.34
N PHE A 105 5.76 -15.54 12.62
CA PHE A 105 5.35 -14.39 11.82
C PHE A 105 4.48 -14.78 10.64
N TYR A 106 4.80 -15.87 9.95
CA TYR A 106 3.98 -16.41 8.86
C TYR A 106 2.53 -16.67 9.33
N LEU A 107 2.38 -17.40 10.45
CA LEU A 107 1.07 -17.69 11.03
C LEU A 107 0.35 -16.42 11.51
N ALA A 108 1.08 -15.45 12.08
CA ALA A 108 0.51 -14.18 12.50
C ALA A 108 0.03 -13.36 11.30
N ILE A 109 0.78 -13.31 10.20
CA ILE A 109 0.39 -12.63 8.96
C ILE A 109 -0.89 -13.30 8.41
N GLN A 110 -0.90 -14.62 8.29
CA GLN A 110 -2.07 -15.37 7.81
C GLN A 110 -3.31 -15.08 8.67
N GLN A 111 -3.18 -15.15 9.99
CA GLN A 111 -4.33 -15.04 10.90
C GLN A 111 -4.85 -13.61 11.05
N PHE A 112 -3.96 -12.62 11.19
CA PHE A 112 -4.38 -11.24 11.54
C PHE A 112 -4.45 -10.31 10.33
N VAL A 113 -3.60 -10.51 9.33
CA VAL A 113 -3.56 -9.67 8.13
C VAL A 113 -4.32 -10.31 6.98
N GLY A 114 -4.19 -11.62 6.83
CA GLY A 114 -4.75 -12.41 5.75
C GLY A 114 -6.17 -12.91 5.99
N GLU A 115 -6.79 -12.58 7.12
CA GLU A 115 -8.15 -13.07 7.45
C GLU A 115 -8.24 -14.62 7.45
N GLY A 116 -7.15 -15.31 7.80
CA GLY A 116 -7.02 -16.75 7.75
C GLY A 116 -6.41 -17.31 6.45
N HIS A 117 -6.07 -16.44 5.51
CA HIS A 117 -5.47 -16.78 4.22
C HIS A 117 -4.05 -16.26 4.09
N ASP A 118 -3.26 -16.89 3.22
CA ASP A 118 -1.94 -16.40 2.89
C ASP A 118 -2.01 -15.10 2.08
N GLN A 119 -1.07 -14.21 2.35
CA GLN A 119 -0.92 -12.93 1.67
C GLN A 119 0.15 -13.08 0.58
N TYR A 120 -0.22 -13.65 -0.56
CA TYR A 120 0.74 -13.94 -1.63
C TYR A 120 1.09 -12.75 -2.52
N VAL A 121 0.18 -11.78 -2.64
CA VAL A 121 0.40 -10.62 -3.52
C VAL A 121 -0.21 -9.37 -2.87
N ASP A 122 0.62 -8.45 -2.37
CA ASP A 122 0.09 -7.16 -1.92
C ASP A 122 0.10 -6.14 -3.06
N ASP A 123 1.23 -5.87 -3.67
CA ASP A 123 1.38 -4.83 -4.68
C ASP A 123 2.12 -5.34 -5.93
N ALA A 124 1.84 -4.75 -7.10
CA ALA A 124 2.45 -5.17 -8.35
C ALA A 124 2.65 -4.00 -9.33
N PHE A 125 3.85 -3.85 -9.87
CA PHE A 125 4.20 -2.80 -10.84
C PHE A 125 4.89 -3.36 -12.07
N THR A 126 4.63 -2.80 -13.24
CA THR A 126 5.42 -3.13 -14.44
C THR A 126 6.73 -2.36 -14.47
N THR A 127 7.78 -2.97 -14.99
CA THR A 127 9.07 -2.31 -15.22
C THR A 127 9.01 -1.30 -16.37
N GLN A 128 10.04 -0.45 -16.48
CA GLN A 128 10.12 0.56 -17.53
C GLN A 128 10.06 -0.03 -18.94
N ASN A 129 10.75 -1.16 -19.16
CA ASN A 129 10.77 -1.84 -20.45
C ASN A 129 9.45 -2.57 -20.80
N GLY A 130 8.58 -2.81 -19.81
CA GLY A 130 7.31 -3.50 -19.99
C GLY A 130 7.40 -5.01 -20.18
N LYS A 131 8.57 -5.62 -19.87
CA LYS A 131 8.79 -7.06 -19.95
C LYS A 131 8.44 -7.78 -18.65
N TYR A 132 8.64 -7.09 -17.53
CA TYR A 132 8.52 -7.70 -16.21
C TYR A 132 7.46 -7.02 -15.38
N VAL A 133 6.86 -7.78 -14.47
CA VAL A 133 6.09 -7.28 -13.33
C VAL A 133 6.90 -7.52 -12.07
N VAL A 134 6.96 -6.55 -11.19
CA VAL A 134 7.52 -6.69 -9.84
C VAL A 134 6.39 -6.80 -8.85
N VAL A 135 6.50 -7.74 -7.92
CA VAL A 135 5.43 -8.13 -6.99
C VAL A 135 5.98 -8.22 -5.58
N SER A 136 5.30 -7.64 -4.60
CA SER A 136 5.55 -7.88 -3.18
C SER A 136 4.73 -9.06 -2.69
N ARG A 137 5.38 -10.00 -1.98
CA ARG A 137 4.79 -11.24 -1.46
C ARG A 137 4.86 -11.26 0.07
N PRO A 138 3.86 -10.69 0.78
CA PRO A 138 3.95 -10.48 2.24
C PRO A 138 4.17 -11.74 3.06
N SER A 139 3.49 -12.85 2.74
CA SER A 139 3.66 -14.12 3.44
C SER A 139 5.01 -14.79 3.14
N LEU A 140 5.64 -14.46 2.01
CA LEU A 140 6.95 -14.97 1.61
C LEU A 140 8.09 -14.00 1.95
N ARG A 141 7.79 -12.81 2.51
CA ARG A 141 8.72 -11.75 2.96
C ARG A 141 9.71 -11.26 1.90
N ASP A 142 9.32 -11.31 0.64
CA ASP A 142 10.17 -10.98 -0.49
C ASP A 142 9.50 -10.09 -1.53
N VAL A 143 10.28 -9.71 -2.53
CA VAL A 143 9.83 -9.04 -3.75
C VAL A 143 10.47 -9.73 -4.94
N VAL A 144 9.65 -10.11 -5.92
CA VAL A 144 10.11 -10.83 -7.12
C VAL A 144 9.84 -10.03 -8.39
N TRP A 145 10.73 -10.19 -9.39
CA TRP A 145 10.58 -9.68 -10.76
C TRP A 145 10.26 -10.86 -11.67
N ILE A 146 9.11 -10.82 -12.32
CA ILE A 146 8.57 -11.93 -13.10
C ILE A 146 8.51 -11.55 -14.58
N ASP A 147 9.04 -12.39 -15.45
CA ASP A 147 8.90 -12.27 -16.91
C ASP A 147 7.45 -12.57 -17.29
N ILE A 148 6.75 -11.54 -17.79
CA ILE A 148 5.32 -11.62 -18.10
C ILE A 148 5.05 -12.66 -19.19
N ALA A 149 5.91 -12.73 -20.23
CA ALA A 149 5.69 -13.66 -21.34
C ALA A 149 5.85 -15.12 -20.88
N LYS A 150 6.91 -15.42 -20.11
CA LYS A 150 7.12 -16.76 -19.56
C LYS A 150 5.99 -17.18 -18.61
N ALA A 151 5.62 -16.30 -17.67
CA ALA A 151 4.57 -16.58 -16.71
C ALA A 151 3.20 -16.77 -17.39
N ALA A 152 2.90 -16.01 -18.44
CA ALA A 152 1.67 -16.16 -19.21
C ALA A 152 1.65 -17.48 -20.02
N ALA A 153 2.77 -17.87 -20.62
CA ALA A 153 2.90 -19.13 -21.33
C ALA A 153 2.73 -20.36 -20.41
N ALA A 154 3.20 -20.25 -19.16
CA ALA A 154 3.06 -21.30 -18.14
C ALA A 154 1.62 -21.43 -17.59
N GLY A 155 0.79 -20.39 -17.75
CA GLY A 155 -0.58 -20.40 -17.29
C GLY A 155 -0.72 -20.52 -15.77
N LYS A 156 -1.75 -21.23 -15.31
CA LYS A 156 -2.06 -21.37 -13.87
C LYS A 156 -1.01 -22.19 -13.10
N ALA A 157 -0.35 -23.13 -13.78
CA ALA A 157 0.68 -23.98 -13.14
C ALA A 157 1.86 -23.11 -12.65
N GLY A 158 2.17 -22.05 -13.40
CA GLY A 158 3.35 -21.24 -13.17
C GLY A 158 4.64 -21.91 -13.66
N ASP A 159 5.70 -21.12 -13.75
CA ASP A 159 7.04 -21.55 -14.10
C ASP A 159 8.02 -20.80 -13.20
N PRO A 160 8.73 -21.49 -12.28
CA PRO A 160 9.74 -20.84 -11.42
C PRO A 160 10.81 -20.09 -12.23
N ASP A 161 11.16 -20.54 -13.43
CA ASP A 161 12.10 -19.85 -14.31
C ASP A 161 11.57 -18.52 -14.86
N SER A 162 10.29 -18.20 -14.61
CA SER A 162 9.74 -16.88 -14.89
C SER A 162 10.23 -15.82 -13.90
N ILE A 163 10.67 -16.18 -12.71
CA ILE A 163 11.29 -15.29 -11.73
C ILE A 163 12.71 -14.97 -12.23
N VAL A 164 12.97 -13.70 -12.50
CA VAL A 164 14.25 -13.23 -13.08
C VAL A 164 15.10 -12.47 -12.07
N ALA A 165 14.53 -12.05 -10.98
CA ALA A 165 15.21 -11.46 -9.82
C ALA A 165 14.30 -11.56 -8.60
N GLU A 166 14.94 -11.64 -7.44
CA GLU A 166 14.29 -11.71 -6.14
C GLU A 166 15.07 -10.89 -5.11
N ALA A 167 14.38 -10.36 -4.13
CA ALA A 167 14.96 -9.62 -3.00
C ALA A 167 14.20 -9.94 -1.71
N GLU A 168 14.86 -10.61 -0.78
CA GLU A 168 14.34 -10.85 0.56
C GLU A 168 14.39 -9.59 1.43
N MET A 169 13.41 -9.41 2.31
CA MET A 169 13.38 -8.32 3.28
C MET A 169 14.22 -8.64 4.52
N ASP A 170 14.65 -7.59 5.23
CA ASP A 170 15.33 -7.75 6.51
C ASP A 170 14.35 -8.19 7.62
N GLY A 171 13.09 -7.81 7.48
CA GLY A 171 12.00 -8.17 8.38
C GLY A 171 11.21 -9.38 7.89
N TYR A 172 10.06 -9.58 8.51
CA TYR A 172 9.21 -10.76 8.28
C TYR A 172 8.04 -10.51 7.33
N ARG A 173 7.88 -9.27 6.81
CA ARG A 173 6.75 -8.96 5.94
C ARG A 173 7.06 -7.78 5.02
N THR A 174 6.89 -7.99 3.73
CA THR A 174 6.75 -6.89 2.77
C THR A 174 5.39 -6.22 2.91
N ASP A 175 5.29 -4.96 2.45
CA ASP A 175 4.05 -4.23 2.37
C ASP A 175 4.01 -3.41 1.08
N HIS A 176 3.39 -2.23 1.12
CA HIS A 176 3.22 -1.36 -0.03
C HIS A 176 4.53 -1.00 -0.73
N MET A 177 4.43 -0.91 -2.04
CA MET A 177 5.51 -0.48 -2.90
C MET A 177 5.19 0.86 -3.58
N ALA A 178 6.22 1.53 -4.07
CA ALA A 178 6.08 2.66 -4.99
C ALA A 178 7.20 2.64 -6.02
N VAL A 179 6.87 3.03 -7.25
CA VAL A 179 7.87 3.18 -8.32
C VAL A 179 8.18 4.65 -8.57
N SER A 180 9.46 4.95 -8.82
CA SER A 180 9.87 6.27 -9.23
C SER A 180 9.20 6.70 -10.56
N PRO A 181 9.06 8.00 -10.84
CA PRO A 181 8.42 8.47 -12.08
C PRO A 181 9.07 7.94 -13.37
N ASP A 182 10.36 7.66 -13.34
CA ASP A 182 11.11 7.06 -14.46
C ASP A 182 11.05 5.52 -14.47
N ARG A 183 10.44 4.91 -13.45
CA ARG A 183 10.29 3.46 -13.25
C ARG A 183 11.62 2.69 -13.17
N ARG A 184 12.65 3.33 -12.64
CA ARG A 184 13.98 2.71 -12.44
C ARG A 184 14.24 2.32 -11.00
N ARG A 185 13.44 2.83 -10.06
CA ARG A 185 13.55 2.59 -8.61
C ARG A 185 12.24 2.09 -8.05
N LEU A 186 12.34 1.21 -7.08
CA LEU A 186 11.25 0.65 -6.33
C LEU A 186 11.49 0.91 -4.85
N LEU A 187 10.52 1.53 -4.18
CA LEU A 187 10.45 1.56 -2.72
C LEU A 187 9.59 0.41 -2.23
N VAL A 188 10.04 -0.24 -1.18
CA VAL A 188 9.30 -1.32 -0.51
C VAL A 188 9.27 -1.05 0.98
N SER A 189 8.09 -1.03 1.57
CA SER A 189 7.93 -0.99 3.01
C SER A 189 8.24 -2.35 3.62
N ASP A 190 9.21 -2.38 4.54
CA ASP A 190 9.52 -3.54 5.37
C ASP A 190 8.80 -3.39 6.70
N SER A 191 7.61 -3.98 6.81
CA SER A 191 6.64 -3.69 7.87
C SER A 191 7.15 -3.99 9.27
N THR A 192 8.05 -4.95 9.43
CA THR A 192 8.53 -5.38 10.76
C THR A 192 9.92 -4.85 11.08
N ALA A 193 10.67 -4.35 10.08
CA ALA A 193 12.01 -3.81 10.27
C ALA A 193 12.07 -2.27 10.38
N ARG A 194 10.91 -1.58 10.39
CA ARG A 194 10.81 -0.11 10.55
C ARG A 194 11.64 0.66 9.52
N GLN A 195 11.63 0.19 8.27
CA GLN A 195 12.37 0.85 7.19
C GLN A 195 11.63 0.77 5.86
N VAL A 196 12.00 1.67 4.97
CA VAL A 196 11.65 1.61 3.56
C VAL A 196 12.93 1.39 2.77
N ILE A 197 12.94 0.37 1.94
CA ILE A 197 14.11 -0.05 1.16
C ILE A 197 13.91 0.36 -0.29
N GLU A 198 14.95 0.90 -0.92
CA GLU A 198 14.97 1.17 -2.36
C GLU A 198 15.74 0.08 -3.10
N PHE A 199 15.10 -0.47 -4.14
CA PHE A 199 15.69 -1.47 -5.05
C PHE A 199 15.80 -0.92 -6.48
N SER A 200 16.75 -1.46 -7.25
CA SER A 200 16.82 -1.20 -8.68
C SER A 200 15.77 -2.01 -9.44
N MET A 201 15.03 -1.38 -10.33
CA MET A 201 14.10 -2.04 -11.24
C MET A 201 14.73 -2.41 -12.59
N VAL A 202 15.99 -2.06 -12.80
CA VAL A 202 16.69 -2.22 -14.08
C VAL A 202 18.15 -2.60 -13.88
N ASN A 203 18.74 -3.21 -14.92
CA ASN A 203 20.19 -3.36 -15.00
C ASN A 203 20.76 -2.08 -15.59
N GLU A 204 21.65 -1.39 -14.88
CA GLU A 204 22.23 -0.13 -15.33
C GLU A 204 23.61 0.14 -14.74
N THR A 205 24.27 1.17 -15.28
CA THR A 205 25.46 1.77 -14.68
C THR A 205 25.06 3.16 -14.19
N LEU A 206 25.21 3.40 -12.89
CA LEU A 206 24.96 4.71 -12.28
C LEU A 206 25.98 5.74 -12.75
N SER A 207 25.70 7.03 -12.54
CA SER A 207 26.62 8.14 -12.84
C SER A 207 27.96 8.02 -12.12
N SER A 208 27.98 7.36 -10.96
CA SER A 208 29.21 7.02 -10.23
C SER A 208 30.07 5.94 -10.89
N GLY A 209 29.63 5.33 -11.98
CA GLY A 209 30.28 4.18 -12.60
C GLY A 209 29.92 2.82 -11.93
N ARG A 210 29.18 2.80 -10.85
CA ARG A 210 28.74 1.56 -10.19
C ARG A 210 27.68 0.86 -11.05
N ARG A 211 27.90 -0.41 -11.36
CA ARG A 211 26.89 -1.29 -11.99
C ARG A 211 25.90 -1.73 -10.93
N VAL A 212 24.63 -1.70 -11.26
CA VAL A 212 23.55 -2.24 -10.46
C VAL A 212 22.68 -3.16 -11.30
N THR A 213 22.15 -4.18 -10.67
CA THR A 213 21.26 -5.16 -11.32
C THR A 213 19.83 -5.00 -10.82
N MET A 214 18.88 -5.43 -11.61
CA MET A 214 17.48 -5.54 -11.22
C MET A 214 17.37 -6.38 -9.96
N GLY A 215 16.56 -5.95 -8.97
CA GLY A 215 16.44 -6.58 -7.66
C GLY A 215 17.51 -6.16 -6.65
N GLN A 216 18.57 -5.47 -7.07
CA GLN A 216 19.63 -5.07 -6.15
C GLN A 216 19.15 -3.98 -5.19
N ARG A 217 19.36 -4.21 -3.87
CA ARG A 217 19.17 -3.20 -2.83
C ARG A 217 20.14 -2.05 -3.02
N LEU A 218 19.64 -0.82 -2.94
CA LEU A 218 20.42 0.39 -3.14
C LEU A 218 20.67 1.14 -1.83
N ARG A 219 19.61 1.42 -1.09
CA ARG A 219 19.63 2.20 0.16
C ARG A 219 18.30 2.05 0.90
N SER A 220 18.22 2.59 2.11
CA SER A 220 16.99 2.60 2.91
C SER A 220 16.91 3.86 3.77
N PHE A 221 15.71 4.20 4.24
CA PHE A 221 15.51 5.19 5.28
C PHE A 221 14.64 4.62 6.41
N VAL A 222 14.82 5.20 7.61
CA VAL A 222 14.10 4.78 8.81
C VAL A 222 12.67 5.29 8.76
N SER A 223 11.73 4.40 9.04
CA SER A 223 10.31 4.67 9.20
C SER A 223 9.88 4.60 10.67
N GLY A 224 8.64 5.00 10.94
CA GLY A 224 7.93 4.62 12.16
C GLY A 224 7.61 3.12 12.21
N ASP A 225 6.81 2.73 13.20
CA ASP A 225 6.36 1.34 13.32
C ASP A 225 5.39 0.99 12.19
N THR A 226 5.51 -0.20 11.66
CA THR A 226 4.75 -0.72 10.52
C THR A 226 4.75 0.26 9.34
N PRO A 227 5.88 0.43 8.64
CA PRO A 227 5.93 1.17 7.38
C PRO A 227 4.83 0.69 6.44
N HIS A 228 4.14 1.63 5.80
CA HIS A 228 2.98 1.30 4.98
C HIS A 228 3.04 2.03 3.63
N GLU A 229 2.45 3.20 3.51
CA GLU A 229 2.27 3.88 2.22
C GLU A 229 3.53 4.64 1.78
N ASN A 230 3.87 4.53 0.50
CA ASN A 230 4.93 5.29 -0.15
C ASN A 230 4.41 5.94 -1.43
N ASN A 231 4.82 7.17 -1.69
CA ASN A 231 4.54 7.87 -2.94
C ASN A 231 5.74 8.75 -3.31
N TYR A 232 6.27 8.60 -4.53
CA TYR A 232 7.18 9.59 -5.06
C TYR A 232 6.43 10.86 -5.45
N SER A 233 7.06 12.02 -5.27
CA SER A 233 6.60 13.26 -5.92
C SER A 233 6.65 13.12 -7.43
N ALA A 234 5.82 13.91 -8.13
CA ALA A 234 5.76 13.90 -9.60
C ALA A 234 7.11 14.22 -10.25
N ASP A 235 7.94 15.05 -9.60
CA ASP A 235 9.29 15.41 -10.05
C ASP A 235 10.38 14.41 -9.57
N GLY A 236 9.99 13.37 -8.82
CA GLY A 236 10.89 12.36 -8.28
C GLY A 236 11.84 12.84 -7.19
N ARG A 237 11.71 14.07 -6.68
CA ARG A 237 12.66 14.63 -5.71
C ARG A 237 12.32 14.33 -4.26
N ARG A 238 11.07 14.00 -3.99
CA ARG A 238 10.56 13.72 -2.65
C ARG A 238 9.87 12.37 -2.62
N ILE A 239 9.83 11.81 -1.43
CA ILE A 239 9.04 10.62 -1.10
C ILE A 239 8.12 11.05 0.03
N PHE A 240 6.83 10.76 -0.12
CA PHE A 240 5.82 10.90 0.93
C PHE A 240 5.58 9.51 1.49
N HIS A 241 5.82 9.36 2.78
CA HIS A 241 5.75 8.08 3.45
C HIS A 241 4.87 8.17 4.69
N ALA A 242 4.12 7.11 4.97
CA ALA A 242 3.32 6.97 6.18
C ALA A 242 3.56 5.61 6.84
N SER A 243 3.71 5.62 8.17
CA SER A 243 3.70 4.44 9.03
C SER A 243 2.41 4.39 9.84
N ILE A 244 1.89 3.19 10.07
CA ILE A 244 0.60 3.00 10.74
C ILE A 244 0.71 2.77 12.24
N GLY A 245 1.91 2.61 12.75
CA GLY A 245 2.14 2.28 14.15
C GLY A 245 1.90 0.81 14.44
N ARG A 246 1.84 0.45 15.70
CA ARG A 246 1.54 -0.92 16.15
C ARG A 246 0.04 -1.13 16.10
N VAL A 247 -0.45 -1.56 14.97
CA VAL A 247 -1.83 -2.01 14.80
C VAL A 247 -2.05 -3.33 15.52
N TYR A 248 -3.30 -3.64 15.86
CA TYR A 248 -3.71 -4.82 16.63
C TYR A 248 -3.17 -4.86 18.08
N THR A 249 -2.69 -3.75 18.62
CA THR A 249 -2.35 -3.69 20.05
C THR A 249 -3.64 -3.56 20.86
N PRO A 250 -3.75 -4.30 21.99
CA PRO A 250 -4.78 -4.02 22.98
C PRO A 250 -4.68 -2.55 23.42
N GLY A 251 -5.77 -1.82 23.39
CA GLY A 251 -5.78 -0.39 23.74
C GLY A 251 -5.89 0.55 22.54
N ASP A 252 -6.06 0.06 21.30
CA ASP A 252 -6.58 0.88 20.20
C ASP A 252 -8.08 1.12 20.40
N ASP A 253 -8.43 1.53 21.62
CA ASP A 253 -9.76 1.73 22.10
C ASP A 253 -10.36 3.04 21.58
N ALA A 254 -11.70 3.10 21.55
CA ALA A 254 -12.45 4.30 21.19
C ALA A 254 -12.18 5.47 22.14
N ASP A 255 -11.84 5.16 23.37
CA ASP A 255 -11.50 6.15 24.37
C ASP A 255 -9.99 6.38 24.41
N PHE A 256 -9.60 7.62 24.15
CA PHE A 256 -8.21 8.01 24.26
C PHE A 256 -7.71 7.73 25.67
N ASP A 257 -6.79 6.78 25.74
CA ASP A 257 -5.98 6.53 26.93
C ASP A 257 -4.55 6.97 26.64
N PRO A 258 -4.03 7.99 27.35
CA PRO A 258 -2.65 8.44 27.18
C PRO A 258 -1.61 7.31 27.35
N ILE A 259 -1.88 6.35 28.23
CA ILE A 259 -1.01 5.19 28.43
C ILE A 259 -1.11 4.23 27.23
N GLY A 260 -2.33 3.94 26.77
CA GLY A 260 -2.58 3.16 25.56
C GLY A 260 -1.98 3.80 24.31
N ASP A 261 -2.01 5.14 24.21
CA ASP A 261 -1.44 5.84 23.07
C ASP A 261 0.09 5.65 22.98
N THR A 262 0.79 5.58 24.10
CA THR A 262 2.24 5.31 24.12
C THR A 262 2.59 3.91 23.61
N THR A 263 1.66 2.96 23.67
CA THR A 263 1.87 1.60 23.17
C THR A 263 1.67 1.45 21.67
N LYS A 264 1.01 2.42 21.02
CA LYS A 264 0.70 2.40 19.58
C LYS A 264 1.94 2.59 18.68
N GLY A 265 3.05 2.99 19.26
CA GLY A 265 4.30 3.19 18.53
C GLY A 265 4.31 4.40 17.62
N ASP A 266 5.31 4.46 16.75
CA ASP A 266 5.58 5.61 15.89
C ASP A 266 4.69 5.60 14.64
N ARG A 267 3.75 6.53 14.57
CA ARG A 267 2.77 6.72 13.48
C ARG A 267 3.12 7.99 12.74
N TRP A 268 4.09 7.88 11.86
CA TRP A 268 4.69 9.04 11.24
C TRP A 268 4.18 9.26 9.82
N LEU A 269 3.91 10.51 9.50
CA LEU A 269 3.94 11.00 8.14
C LEU A 269 5.29 11.66 7.90
N GLN A 270 6.00 11.25 6.84
CA GLN A 270 7.34 11.73 6.55
C GLN A 270 7.44 12.27 5.12
N ILE A 271 8.21 13.34 4.95
CA ILE A 271 8.70 13.78 3.65
C ILE A 271 10.20 13.54 3.61
N VAL A 272 10.64 12.66 2.72
CA VAL A 272 12.04 12.26 2.55
C VAL A 272 12.56 12.89 1.25
N ARG A 273 13.80 13.42 1.28
CA ARG A 273 14.49 13.87 0.07
C ARG A 273 15.00 12.65 -0.68
N ASN A 274 14.52 12.42 -1.90
CA ASN A 274 14.91 11.24 -2.67
C ASN A 274 16.42 11.18 -2.97
N GLY A 275 17.10 12.32 -3.25
CA GLY A 275 18.52 12.32 -3.56
C GLY A 275 19.42 11.80 -2.44
N SER A 276 19.17 12.20 -1.19
CA SER A 276 19.99 11.84 -0.02
C SER A 276 19.34 10.83 0.93
N PHE A 277 18.07 10.52 0.76
CA PHE A 277 17.24 9.72 1.68
C PHE A 277 17.13 10.32 3.10
N ASP A 278 17.40 11.62 3.24
CA ASP A 278 17.19 12.31 4.51
C ASP A 278 15.71 12.61 4.72
N VAL A 279 15.22 12.35 5.92
CA VAL A 279 13.91 12.81 6.37
C VAL A 279 13.94 14.33 6.52
N LYS A 280 13.12 15.04 5.75
CA LYS A 280 13.05 16.51 5.77
C LYS A 280 11.95 17.05 6.67
N ARG A 281 10.88 16.28 6.79
CA ARG A 281 9.78 16.58 7.69
C ARG A 281 9.22 15.29 8.23
N ARG A 282 8.78 15.36 9.46
CA ARG A 282 8.10 14.28 10.14
C ARG A 282 7.00 14.88 11.01
N TRP A 283 5.84 14.26 10.97
CA TRP A 283 4.73 14.57 11.86
C TRP A 283 4.34 13.29 12.59
N ASP A 284 4.10 13.40 13.89
CA ASP A 284 3.42 12.35 14.64
C ASP A 284 1.91 12.52 14.45
N MET A 285 1.26 11.51 13.91
CA MET A 285 -0.15 11.61 13.53
C MET A 285 -1.08 11.65 14.74
N GLY A 286 -0.70 11.00 15.84
CA GLY A 286 -1.45 11.08 17.09
C GLY A 286 -1.47 12.48 17.64
N GLN A 287 -0.33 13.14 17.67
CA GLN A 287 -0.20 14.51 18.11
C GLN A 287 -0.95 15.49 17.19
N GLU A 288 -0.78 15.38 15.88
CA GLU A 288 -1.44 16.28 14.92
C GLU A 288 -2.97 16.20 15.00
N LEU A 289 -3.52 15.00 15.18
CA LEU A 289 -4.96 14.81 15.37
C LEU A 289 -5.42 15.33 16.74
N ALA A 290 -4.64 15.13 17.79
CA ALA A 290 -4.95 15.63 19.13
C ALA A 290 -4.97 17.18 19.17
N GLU A 291 -3.98 17.82 18.56
CA GLU A 291 -3.90 19.30 18.45
C GLU A 291 -5.06 19.88 17.63
N ALA A 292 -5.56 19.11 16.66
CA ALA A 292 -6.75 19.47 15.90
C ALA A 292 -8.06 19.19 16.66
N GLY A 293 -8.01 18.74 17.92
CA GLY A 293 -9.19 18.45 18.74
C GLY A 293 -9.78 17.05 18.54
N HIS A 294 -9.00 16.13 17.96
CA HIS A 294 -9.44 14.76 17.63
C HIS A 294 -8.65 13.69 18.38
N GLN A 295 -8.45 13.86 19.68
CA GLN A 295 -7.65 12.98 20.55
C GLN A 295 -8.13 11.52 20.55
N ARG A 296 -9.42 11.30 20.28
CA ARG A 296 -10.03 9.96 20.27
C ARG A 296 -9.99 9.27 18.92
N MET A 297 -9.40 9.88 17.89
CA MET A 297 -9.22 9.24 16.60
C MET A 297 -8.01 8.32 16.66
N SER A 298 -8.15 7.12 16.07
CA SER A 298 -6.98 6.32 15.73
C SER A 298 -6.09 7.13 14.79
N SER A 299 -4.81 7.07 15.01
CA SER A 299 -3.81 7.80 14.23
C SER A 299 -3.05 6.90 13.25
N ALA A 300 -3.44 5.64 13.11
CA ALA A 300 -2.88 4.73 12.14
C ALA A 300 -3.26 5.18 10.72
N VAL A 301 -2.29 5.76 10.01
CA VAL A 301 -2.48 6.30 8.66
C VAL A 301 -2.55 5.14 7.67
N ARG A 302 -3.66 5.07 6.96
CA ARG A 302 -3.92 4.12 5.89
C ARG A 302 -3.59 4.75 4.53
N PRO A 303 -4.11 4.28 3.39
CA PRO A 303 -3.82 4.86 2.09
C PRO A 303 -3.97 6.37 2.05
N VAL A 304 -3.08 7.01 1.33
CA VAL A 304 -3.03 8.46 1.15
C VAL A 304 -3.18 8.84 -0.33
N ALA A 305 -3.73 10.03 -0.58
CA ALA A 305 -3.76 10.64 -1.89
C ALA A 305 -3.28 12.09 -1.81
N LEU A 306 -2.37 12.45 -2.72
CA LEU A 306 -1.80 13.80 -2.82
C LEU A 306 -2.50 14.59 -3.92
N THR A 307 -2.74 15.87 -3.66
CA THR A 307 -3.16 16.78 -4.73
C THR A 307 -2.07 16.90 -5.79
N PRO A 308 -2.40 17.23 -7.05
CA PRO A 308 -1.40 17.35 -8.12
C PRO A 308 -0.29 18.37 -7.84
N ASP A 309 -0.56 19.39 -7.01
CA ASP A 309 0.42 20.37 -6.53
C ASP A 309 1.21 19.89 -5.30
N GLU A 310 0.85 18.70 -4.76
CA GLU A 310 1.48 18.04 -3.62
C GLU A 310 1.48 18.88 -2.33
N ARG A 311 0.53 19.81 -2.19
CA ARG A 311 0.37 20.66 -1.01
C ARG A 311 -0.59 20.10 0.01
N ILE A 312 -1.60 19.36 -0.46
CA ILE A 312 -2.62 18.75 0.36
C ILE A 312 -2.54 17.23 0.21
N MET A 313 -2.59 16.55 1.33
CA MET A 313 -2.72 15.11 1.40
C MET A 313 -4.05 14.75 2.05
N TYR A 314 -4.75 13.81 1.47
CA TYR A 314 -5.87 13.14 2.10
C TYR A 314 -5.42 11.80 2.60
N ALA A 315 -5.80 11.45 3.82
CA ALA A 315 -5.49 10.15 4.41
C ALA A 315 -6.75 9.51 4.98
N GLN A 316 -6.80 8.21 4.91
CA GLN A 316 -7.67 7.39 5.73
C GLN A 316 -6.92 7.05 7.01
N VAL A 317 -7.65 6.96 8.12
CA VAL A 317 -7.10 6.51 9.40
C VAL A 317 -7.95 5.37 9.93
N SER A 318 -7.34 4.45 10.67
CA SER A 318 -8.02 3.25 11.19
C SER A 318 -9.31 3.61 11.94
N PHE A 319 -10.33 2.79 11.76
CA PHE A 319 -11.66 2.89 12.39
C PHE A 319 -12.46 4.15 12.07
N PHE A 320 -11.89 5.15 11.42
CA PHE A 320 -12.61 6.37 11.07
C PHE A 320 -13.34 6.24 9.74
N HIS A 321 -14.64 6.51 9.76
CA HIS A 321 -15.46 6.53 8.54
C HIS A 321 -15.38 7.88 7.86
N GLY A 322 -14.31 8.10 7.12
CA GLY A 322 -14.05 9.36 6.45
C GLY A 322 -12.62 9.56 6.03
N LEU A 323 -12.27 10.82 5.84
CA LEU A 323 -10.95 11.26 5.39
C LEU A 323 -10.44 12.36 6.30
N VAL A 324 -9.14 12.42 6.47
CA VAL A 324 -8.42 13.52 7.10
C VAL A 324 -7.65 14.28 6.03
N GLU A 325 -7.81 15.59 5.99
CA GLU A 325 -7.09 16.50 5.10
C GLU A 325 -5.92 17.12 5.83
N PHE A 326 -4.72 16.97 5.28
CA PHE A 326 -3.47 17.52 5.79
C PHE A 326 -2.89 18.55 4.84
N ASN A 327 -2.52 19.73 5.36
CA ASN A 327 -1.76 20.72 4.62
C ASN A 327 -0.27 20.51 4.88
N LEU A 328 0.44 19.99 3.91
CA LEU A 328 1.86 19.66 3.99
C LEU A 328 2.79 20.88 3.96
N GLU A 329 2.28 22.07 3.62
CA GLU A 329 3.06 23.33 3.63
C GLU A 329 3.02 24.03 4.98
N LYS A 330 2.04 23.71 5.82
CA LYS A 330 1.99 24.30 7.15
C LYS A 330 3.19 23.83 7.97
N ARG A 331 3.97 24.80 8.36
CA ARG A 331 5.14 24.62 9.21
C ARG A 331 4.78 25.04 10.63
N ASP A 332 5.43 24.39 11.56
CA ASP A 332 5.51 24.91 12.90
C ASP A 332 6.10 26.33 12.89
N ARG A 333 5.53 27.22 13.70
CA ARG A 333 6.03 28.57 13.85
C ARG A 333 7.32 28.63 14.69
N THR A 334 7.66 27.58 15.39
CA THR A 334 8.79 27.51 16.32
C THR A 334 10.08 26.97 15.71
N GLY A 335 10.11 26.71 14.40
CA GLY A 335 11.35 26.36 13.72
C GLY A 335 11.46 24.95 13.19
N GLY A 336 10.38 24.21 13.23
CA GLY A 336 10.24 22.96 12.49
C GLY A 336 11.26 21.90 12.83
N GLY A 337 11.50 21.67 14.11
CA GLY A 337 12.32 20.55 14.54
C GLY A 337 11.81 19.24 13.97
N ASP A 338 12.70 18.39 13.49
CA ASP A 338 12.40 16.99 13.35
C ASP A 338 12.10 16.45 14.74
N TYR A 339 11.04 15.65 14.89
CA TYR A 339 10.93 14.82 16.08
C TYR A 339 12.06 13.81 16.05
N GLU A 340 13.24 14.20 16.44
CA GLU A 340 14.17 13.23 16.96
C GLU A 340 13.63 12.74 18.30
N LEU A 341 13.79 11.46 18.54
CA LEU A 341 13.47 10.80 19.80
C LEU A 341 13.84 11.72 20.98
N GLY A 342 12.85 12.31 21.63
CA GLY A 342 13.02 13.12 22.81
C GLY A 342 12.64 14.61 22.71
N SER A 343 12.33 15.15 21.56
CA SER A 343 11.84 16.54 21.44
C SER A 343 10.33 16.65 21.40
N LEU A 344 9.64 16.03 22.33
CA LEU A 344 8.20 16.20 22.56
C LEU A 344 7.83 17.61 23.07
N SER A 345 8.78 18.53 23.10
CA SER A 345 8.62 19.82 23.76
C SER A 345 8.05 20.93 22.86
N GLU A 346 7.90 20.69 21.56
CA GLU A 346 7.44 21.72 20.65
C GLU A 346 6.09 21.39 20.01
N PRO A 347 5.02 22.06 20.42
CA PRO A 347 3.71 21.84 19.83
C PRO A 347 3.71 22.23 18.36
N ARG A 348 3.22 21.36 17.50
CA ARG A 348 3.00 21.63 16.09
C ARG A 348 1.52 21.81 15.84
N THR A 349 1.17 22.90 15.21
CA THR A 349 -0.22 23.25 14.98
C THR A 349 -0.54 23.34 13.51
N GLY A 350 -1.72 22.86 13.18
CA GLY A 350 -2.39 23.26 11.96
C GLY A 350 -2.03 22.48 10.71
N VAL A 351 -1.47 21.27 10.82
CA VAL A 351 -1.31 20.36 9.67
C VAL A 351 -2.65 19.73 9.28
N VAL A 352 -3.43 19.26 10.25
CA VAL A 352 -4.80 18.77 10.01
C VAL A 352 -5.70 19.98 9.75
N THR A 353 -6.26 20.05 8.54
CA THR A 353 -7.11 21.18 8.13
C THR A 353 -8.58 20.83 8.10
N ARG A 354 -8.92 19.56 7.96
CA ARG A 354 -10.31 19.13 7.84
C ARG A 354 -10.51 17.67 8.17
N ILE A 355 -11.64 17.36 8.78
CA ILE A 355 -12.18 16.01 8.96
C ILE A 355 -13.43 15.88 8.09
N ILE A 356 -13.42 14.93 7.16
CA ILE A 356 -14.51 14.70 6.20
C ILE A 356 -15.18 13.38 6.57
N LYS A 357 -16.41 13.46 7.12
CA LYS A 357 -17.18 12.28 7.48
C LYS A 357 -17.87 11.69 6.25
N LEU A 358 -17.86 10.37 6.14
CA LEU A 358 -18.52 9.63 5.07
C LEU A 358 -19.61 8.71 5.64
N PRO A 359 -20.55 8.24 4.80
CA PRO A 359 -21.66 7.40 5.27
C PRO A 359 -21.19 6.10 5.93
N ILE A 360 -21.91 5.70 6.98
CA ILE A 360 -21.69 4.44 7.71
C ILE A 360 -22.91 3.55 7.49
N ALA A 361 -22.70 2.32 7.02
CA ALA A 361 -23.78 1.34 6.90
C ALA A 361 -24.31 0.94 8.28
N LYS A 362 -25.63 0.65 8.37
CA LYS A 362 -26.25 0.28 9.64
C LYS A 362 -25.54 -0.91 10.31
N LYS A 363 -25.19 -1.96 9.54
CA LYS A 363 -24.47 -3.14 10.02
C LYS A 363 -23.14 -2.84 10.71
N VAL A 364 -22.48 -1.72 10.32
CA VAL A 364 -21.14 -1.36 10.80
C VAL A 364 -21.21 -0.51 12.07
N ARG A 365 -22.31 0.21 12.31
CA ARG A 365 -22.46 1.08 13.49
C ARG A 365 -22.44 0.32 14.82
N GLU A 366 -22.86 -0.95 14.77
CA GLU A 366 -22.98 -1.84 15.95
C GLU A 366 -21.82 -2.84 16.00
N MET A 367 -20.88 -2.74 15.06
CA MET A 367 -19.76 -3.67 14.92
C MET A 367 -18.64 -3.27 15.87
N SER A 368 -18.07 -4.24 16.57
CA SER A 368 -16.89 -4.00 17.40
C SER A 368 -15.63 -3.80 16.54
N ARG A 369 -14.61 -3.19 17.09
CA ARG A 369 -13.37 -2.88 16.35
C ARG A 369 -12.64 -4.14 15.90
N GLU A 370 -12.68 -5.20 16.68
CA GLU A 370 -12.05 -6.50 16.36
C GLU A 370 -12.65 -7.17 15.12
N GLN A 371 -13.81 -6.71 14.67
CA GLN A 371 -14.48 -7.18 13.47
C GLN A 371 -14.11 -6.36 12.22
N TYR A 372 -13.35 -5.26 12.39
CA TYR A 372 -12.90 -4.47 11.25
C TYR A 372 -11.76 -5.17 10.53
N VAL A 373 -11.92 -5.33 9.23
CA VAL A 373 -10.88 -5.90 8.37
C VAL A 373 -9.68 -4.97 8.38
N LEU A 374 -8.53 -5.49 8.81
CA LEU A 374 -7.29 -4.72 8.86
C LEU A 374 -7.44 -3.36 9.58
N ASP A 375 -8.28 -3.29 10.62
CA ASP A 375 -8.59 -2.06 11.37
C ASP A 375 -9.08 -0.88 10.49
N SER A 376 -9.56 -1.15 9.29
CA SER A 376 -9.89 -0.13 8.31
C SER A 376 -11.37 0.03 8.10
N ALA A 377 -11.92 1.18 8.45
CA ALA A 377 -13.25 1.59 8.00
C ALA A 377 -13.28 1.81 6.48
N HIS A 378 -12.20 2.41 5.94
CA HIS A 378 -11.92 2.67 4.54
C HIS A 378 -10.48 2.25 4.23
N HIS A 379 -10.22 1.66 3.06
CA HIS A 379 -8.87 1.19 2.71
C HIS A 379 -8.43 1.54 1.28
N GLY A 380 -9.12 2.37 0.57
CA GLY A 380 -8.72 2.78 -0.78
C GLY A 380 -9.03 4.24 -1.03
N LEU A 381 -8.06 4.97 -1.54
CA LEU A 381 -8.17 6.40 -1.79
C LEU A 381 -7.37 6.79 -3.03
N ALA A 382 -8.02 7.49 -3.95
CA ALA A 382 -7.39 8.11 -5.10
C ALA A 382 -7.91 9.52 -5.31
N ILE A 383 -7.12 10.35 -5.98
CA ILE A 383 -7.51 11.68 -6.42
C ILE A 383 -7.36 11.74 -7.94
N ASN A 384 -8.28 12.42 -8.63
CA ASN A 384 -8.18 12.57 -10.07
C ASN A 384 -7.09 13.56 -10.48
N GLU A 385 -6.58 13.45 -11.72
CA GLU A 385 -5.50 14.28 -12.29
C GLU A 385 -5.74 15.79 -12.12
N ARG A 386 -7.00 16.23 -12.11
CA ARG A 386 -7.38 17.63 -11.89
C ARG A 386 -7.36 18.03 -10.42
N GLY A 387 -7.19 17.10 -9.51
CA GLY A 387 -7.26 17.35 -8.07
C GLY A 387 -8.63 17.77 -7.58
N SER A 388 -9.69 17.55 -8.33
CA SER A 388 -11.04 18.05 -8.02
C SER A 388 -11.94 17.03 -7.33
N LYS A 389 -11.66 15.74 -7.48
CA LYS A 389 -12.48 14.66 -6.94
C LYS A 389 -11.62 13.55 -6.35
N LEU A 390 -12.11 13.00 -5.23
CA LEU A 390 -11.54 11.82 -4.58
C LEU A 390 -12.41 10.60 -4.89
N CYS A 391 -11.78 9.45 -5.07
CA CYS A 391 -12.44 8.16 -5.12
C CYS A 391 -12.07 7.39 -3.84
N VAL A 392 -13.08 6.92 -3.13
CA VAL A 392 -12.93 6.37 -1.78
C VAL A 392 -13.59 5.01 -1.68
N ALA A 393 -12.86 4.03 -1.18
CA ALA A 393 -13.35 2.70 -0.85
C ALA A 393 -13.92 2.68 0.57
N GLY A 394 -15.23 2.54 0.72
CA GLY A 394 -15.91 2.36 2.01
C GLY A 394 -15.93 0.89 2.40
N THR A 395 -14.78 0.33 2.74
CA THR A 395 -14.50 -1.10 2.90
C THR A 395 -15.50 -1.82 3.80
N MET A 396 -15.69 -1.35 5.03
CA MET A 396 -16.62 -1.97 5.97
C MET A 396 -18.09 -1.71 5.64
N SER A 397 -18.38 -0.61 4.95
CA SER A 397 -19.74 -0.20 4.58
C SER A 397 -20.16 -0.63 3.18
N ASP A 398 -19.34 -1.39 2.48
CA ASP A 398 -19.58 -1.98 1.15
C ASP A 398 -20.02 -0.94 0.10
N TYR A 399 -19.31 0.16 -0.01
CA TYR A 399 -19.57 1.15 -1.06
C TYR A 399 -18.29 1.75 -1.65
N ALA A 400 -18.37 2.16 -2.91
CA ALA A 400 -17.45 3.12 -3.49
C ALA A 400 -18.06 4.52 -3.42
N ALA A 401 -17.23 5.56 -3.33
CA ALA A 401 -17.71 6.94 -3.40
C ALA A 401 -16.80 7.82 -4.24
N ILE A 402 -17.41 8.74 -4.97
CA ILE A 402 -16.73 9.91 -5.53
C ILE A 402 -17.06 11.11 -4.64
N VAL A 403 -16.04 11.76 -4.10
CA VAL A 403 -16.19 12.92 -3.22
C VAL A 403 -15.70 14.16 -3.97
N ASP A 404 -16.57 15.14 -4.14
CA ASP A 404 -16.22 16.45 -4.70
C ASP A 404 -15.38 17.24 -3.69
N ARG A 405 -14.18 17.69 -4.06
CA ARG A 405 -13.27 18.39 -3.14
C ARG A 405 -13.68 19.82 -2.81
N LYS A 406 -14.58 20.42 -3.57
CA LYS A 406 -15.08 21.77 -3.28
C LYS A 406 -16.17 21.75 -2.21
N THR A 407 -17.07 20.77 -2.29
CA THR A 407 -18.23 20.65 -1.39
C THR A 407 -18.07 19.57 -0.34
N PHE A 408 -17.16 18.61 -0.55
CA PHE A 408 -16.99 17.38 0.21
C PHE A 408 -18.24 16.50 0.27
N SER A 409 -19.13 16.67 -0.71
CA SER A 409 -20.31 15.84 -0.88
C SER A 409 -19.96 14.54 -1.61
N PRO A 410 -20.33 13.38 -1.04
CA PRO A 410 -20.09 12.09 -1.68
C PRO A 410 -21.23 11.68 -2.61
N THR A 411 -20.90 11.21 -3.82
CA THR A 411 -21.79 10.36 -4.63
C THR A 411 -21.44 8.91 -4.32
N VAL A 412 -22.38 8.19 -3.73
CA VAL A 412 -22.16 6.84 -3.19
C VAL A 412 -22.71 5.76 -4.12
N PHE A 413 -21.90 4.77 -4.42
CA PHE A 413 -22.24 3.61 -5.26
C PHE A 413 -22.36 2.38 -4.37
N LYS A 414 -23.59 2.05 -3.96
CA LYS A 414 -23.89 0.85 -3.20
C LYS A 414 -24.33 -0.26 -4.15
N GLY A 415 -23.79 -1.47 -3.94
CA GLY A 415 -24.14 -2.62 -4.76
C GLY A 415 -23.78 -2.42 -6.25
N ALA A 416 -22.74 -1.64 -6.52
CA ALA A 416 -22.27 -1.38 -7.88
C ALA A 416 -21.60 -2.60 -8.52
N ALA A 417 -21.10 -3.55 -7.73
CA ALA A 417 -20.61 -4.81 -8.23
C ALA A 417 -21.76 -5.80 -8.42
N ARG A 418 -21.78 -6.49 -9.53
CA ARG A 418 -22.65 -7.64 -9.73
C ARG A 418 -22.16 -8.79 -8.86
N TYR A 419 -23.11 -9.61 -8.43
CA TYR A 419 -22.78 -10.82 -7.70
C TYR A 419 -22.04 -11.81 -8.61
N ILE A 420 -20.88 -12.28 -8.15
CA ILE A 420 -20.29 -13.53 -8.61
C ILE A 420 -20.60 -14.54 -7.52
N ASP A 421 -21.16 -15.68 -7.86
CA ASP A 421 -21.55 -16.78 -6.96
C ASP A 421 -22.51 -16.39 -5.82
N GLY A 422 -23.38 -15.39 -6.04
CA GLY A 422 -24.36 -14.95 -5.05
C GLY A 422 -23.81 -14.10 -3.90
N ALA A 423 -22.51 -13.79 -3.92
CA ALA A 423 -21.90 -12.90 -2.92
C ALA A 423 -22.25 -11.44 -3.21
N ARG A 424 -22.65 -10.71 -2.18
CA ARG A 424 -22.88 -9.28 -2.28
C ARG A 424 -21.56 -8.55 -2.49
N TYR A 425 -21.66 -7.41 -3.19
CA TYR A 425 -20.66 -6.36 -3.20
C TYR A 425 -20.04 -6.21 -1.81
N SER A 426 -18.82 -6.60 -1.67
CA SER A 426 -18.18 -6.59 -0.38
C SER A 426 -16.72 -6.19 -0.48
N LYS A 427 -16.28 -5.44 0.52
CA LYS A 427 -14.90 -5.04 0.76
C LYS A 427 -14.26 -4.31 -0.43
N PRO A 428 -14.79 -3.14 -0.90
CA PRO A 428 -13.99 -2.30 -1.77
C PRO A 428 -12.69 -1.96 -1.04
N TYR A 429 -11.55 -2.23 -1.69
CA TYR A 429 -10.29 -2.28 -0.95
C TYR A 429 -9.29 -1.22 -1.41
N TRP A 430 -8.98 -1.15 -2.69
CA TRP A 430 -8.02 -0.18 -3.22
C TRP A 430 -8.64 0.70 -4.28
N ALA A 431 -8.19 1.95 -4.36
CA ALA A 431 -8.59 2.88 -5.40
C ALA A 431 -7.35 3.50 -6.05
N VAL A 432 -7.36 3.61 -7.36
CA VAL A 432 -6.33 4.29 -8.12
C VAL A 432 -6.94 5.03 -9.31
N GLU A 433 -6.35 6.17 -9.69
CA GLU A 433 -6.71 6.83 -10.93
C GLU A 433 -6.21 6.03 -12.12
N GLY A 434 -7.12 5.82 -13.07
CA GLY A 434 -6.85 5.16 -14.34
C GLY A 434 -7.08 6.07 -15.54
N PRO A 435 -6.74 5.60 -16.74
CA PRO A 435 -6.93 6.37 -17.97
C PRO A 435 -8.37 6.82 -18.20
N GLY A 436 -8.52 7.97 -18.84
CA GLY A 436 -9.85 8.49 -19.19
C GLY A 436 -10.61 9.13 -18.03
N ASN A 437 -9.88 9.63 -17.00
CA ASN A 437 -10.46 10.24 -15.81
C ASN A 437 -11.41 9.28 -15.10
N THR A 438 -10.90 8.08 -14.82
CA THR A 438 -11.61 6.99 -14.14
C THR A 438 -10.93 6.60 -12.84
N CYS A 439 -11.71 6.17 -11.87
CA CYS A 439 -11.24 5.45 -10.69
C CYS A 439 -11.38 3.95 -10.93
N TRP A 440 -10.32 3.21 -10.71
CA TRP A 440 -10.31 1.76 -10.68
C TRP A 440 -10.28 1.32 -9.22
N MET A 441 -11.26 0.54 -8.82
CA MET A 441 -11.42 0.10 -7.44
C MET A 441 -11.54 -1.41 -7.37
N SER A 442 -10.64 -2.04 -6.63
CA SER A 442 -10.74 -3.47 -6.34
C SER A 442 -11.85 -3.73 -5.34
N MET A 443 -12.59 -4.81 -5.57
CA MET A 443 -13.66 -5.33 -4.74
C MET A 443 -13.25 -6.69 -4.19
N SER A 444 -12.50 -6.69 -3.10
CA SER A 444 -11.81 -7.89 -2.60
C SER A 444 -12.76 -9.03 -2.25
N GLY A 445 -13.94 -8.72 -1.76
CA GLY A 445 -14.94 -9.75 -1.46
C GLY A 445 -15.83 -10.17 -2.63
N SER A 446 -15.54 -9.71 -3.85
CA SER A 446 -16.36 -9.98 -5.05
C SER A 446 -15.53 -10.34 -6.28
N ASP A 447 -14.21 -10.46 -6.15
CA ASP A 447 -13.27 -10.83 -7.22
C ASP A 447 -13.40 -9.96 -8.47
N LEU A 448 -13.62 -8.66 -8.26
CA LEU A 448 -13.88 -7.69 -9.30
C LEU A 448 -12.98 -6.46 -9.18
N VAL A 449 -12.79 -5.79 -10.30
CA VAL A 449 -12.40 -4.38 -10.35
C VAL A 449 -13.56 -3.56 -10.92
N THR A 450 -14.07 -2.61 -10.16
CA THR A 450 -15.10 -1.67 -10.60
C THR A 450 -14.44 -0.39 -11.11
N ILE A 451 -14.86 0.07 -12.29
CA ILE A 451 -14.34 1.26 -12.95
C ILE A 451 -15.41 2.35 -12.91
N ILE A 452 -15.09 3.48 -12.29
CA ILE A 452 -16.02 4.58 -12.07
C ILE A 452 -15.49 5.83 -12.80
N SER A 453 -16.32 6.47 -13.59
CA SER A 453 -15.98 7.74 -14.23
C SER A 453 -16.06 8.88 -13.21
N PHE A 454 -14.96 9.61 -12.98
CA PHE A 454 -14.95 10.81 -12.15
C PHE A 454 -15.87 11.91 -12.72
N GLY A 455 -15.91 12.06 -14.04
CA GLY A 455 -16.70 13.11 -14.67
C GLY A 455 -18.19 12.84 -14.65
N ARG A 456 -18.59 11.59 -14.94
CA ARG A 456 -20.01 11.18 -15.02
C ARG A 456 -20.55 10.69 -13.68
N GLU A 457 -19.68 10.41 -12.71
CA GLU A 457 -20.02 9.78 -11.43
C GLU A 457 -20.90 8.54 -11.60
N LYS A 458 -20.44 7.64 -12.46
CA LYS A 458 -21.13 6.38 -12.79
C LYS A 458 -20.13 5.26 -12.96
N VAL A 459 -20.53 4.05 -12.59
CA VAL A 459 -19.83 2.82 -12.97
C VAL A 459 -19.87 2.69 -14.49
N VAL A 460 -18.72 2.47 -15.10
CA VAL A 460 -18.57 2.36 -16.56
C VAL A 460 -18.16 0.96 -17.00
N ALA A 461 -17.55 0.19 -16.12
CA ALA A 461 -17.22 -1.22 -16.35
C ALA A 461 -16.99 -1.93 -15.03
N GLU A 462 -17.14 -3.24 -15.06
CA GLU A 462 -16.74 -4.20 -14.02
C GLU A 462 -15.94 -5.30 -14.71
N VAL A 463 -14.81 -5.64 -14.12
CA VAL A 463 -13.86 -6.61 -14.69
C VAL A 463 -13.65 -7.72 -13.68
N PRO A 464 -14.10 -8.96 -13.97
CA PRO A 464 -13.75 -10.12 -13.16
C PRO A 464 -12.23 -10.36 -13.17
N VAL A 465 -11.69 -10.67 -12.00
CA VAL A 465 -10.25 -10.91 -11.78
C VAL A 465 -10.04 -12.15 -10.92
N GLY A 466 -8.89 -12.33 -10.32
CA GLY A 466 -8.66 -13.45 -9.40
C GLY A 466 -9.15 -13.16 -7.98
N ASP A 467 -9.00 -14.16 -7.10
CA ASP A 467 -9.49 -14.15 -5.73
C ASP A 467 -8.83 -13.08 -4.88
N HIS A 468 -9.67 -12.35 -4.15
CA HIS A 468 -9.30 -11.29 -3.22
C HIS A 468 -8.40 -10.20 -3.85
N PRO A 469 -8.86 -9.48 -4.89
CA PRO A 469 -8.06 -8.42 -5.49
C PRO A 469 -7.83 -7.28 -4.48
N GLN A 470 -6.55 -6.95 -4.25
CA GLN A 470 -6.17 -5.86 -3.36
C GLN A 470 -5.70 -4.66 -4.17
N ARG A 471 -4.46 -4.59 -4.62
CA ARG A 471 -3.93 -3.44 -5.33
C ARG A 471 -4.28 -3.46 -6.81
N VAL A 472 -4.50 -2.28 -7.35
CA VAL A 472 -4.62 -2.04 -8.80
C VAL A 472 -3.61 -0.96 -9.15
N ARG A 473 -2.72 -1.23 -10.10
CA ARG A 473 -1.66 -0.29 -10.47
C ARG A 473 -1.60 -0.05 -11.98
N PRO A 474 -1.48 1.21 -12.42
CA PRO A 474 -1.29 1.51 -13.84
C PRO A 474 0.10 1.10 -14.30
N GLY A 475 0.17 0.51 -15.48
CA GLY A 475 1.40 0.00 -16.06
C GLY A 475 1.45 0.08 -17.58
N ARG A 476 2.55 -0.45 -18.12
CA ARG A 476 2.72 -0.67 -19.55
C ARG A 476 3.43 -2.00 -19.76
N ILE A 477 2.98 -2.75 -20.75
CA ILE A 477 3.65 -3.97 -21.21
C ILE A 477 3.97 -3.86 -22.69
N LEU A 478 4.92 -4.65 -23.19
CA LEU A 478 5.23 -4.69 -24.61
C LEU A 478 4.04 -5.21 -25.41
N GLU A 479 3.80 -4.62 -26.59
CA GLU A 479 2.78 -5.13 -27.51
C GLU A 479 3.09 -6.55 -27.99
N SER A 480 4.37 -6.91 -28.14
CA SER A 480 4.78 -8.27 -28.48
C SER A 480 4.36 -9.32 -27.45
N VAL A 481 4.37 -8.96 -26.17
CA VAL A 481 3.90 -9.84 -25.08
C VAL A 481 2.38 -10.05 -25.17
N VAL A 482 1.63 -9.03 -25.64
CA VAL A 482 0.16 -9.11 -25.77
C VAL A 482 -0.27 -9.93 -26.99
N ALA A 483 0.55 -9.96 -28.03
CA ALA A 483 0.23 -10.72 -29.26
C ALA A 483 0.21 -12.24 -29.04
N ASP A 484 0.77 -12.69 -27.91
CA ASP A 484 0.87 -14.10 -27.54
C ASP A 484 -0.28 -14.53 -26.59
N PHE A 485 -1.26 -13.63 -26.29
CA PHE A 485 -2.39 -13.87 -25.37
C PHE A 485 -3.71 -14.12 -26.09
#